data_0d737314527cfb0515ffb7f19bc0edd5
#
_entry.id   0d737314527cfb0515ffb7f19bc0edd5
#
_cell.length_a   1.000
_cell.length_b   1.000
_cell.length_c   1.000
_cell.angle_alpha   90.00
_cell.angle_beta   90.00
_cell.angle_gamma   90.00
#
_symmetry.space_group_name_H-M   'P 1'
#
loop_
_entity.id
_entity.type
_entity.pdbx_description
1 polymer ?
#
loop_
_entity_poly.entity_id
_entity_poly.type
_entity_poly.pdbx_seq_one_letter_code
_entity_poly.pdbx_strand_id
1 'polypeptide(L)'
;MIQKRVPIVFNHHLAGASYALGFQCAEIAHEAKPGTFVMMREARPRGYLLNRPFSIGSVDNDTVGIYYDTVGTATRSFAELDQGDELDVFGPLGTGFTLDTWTRVNILVAGGIGIAPFPFLAVELAKHRPQARTVILAGFRSAELIVLEELFGEIDVEYKLATDDGSRGYHGLVTGLLEQELGEHTDDKVALYGCGPEPMLKRIAEIAATRDLFCELSLERRMACGVGACLVCACAIRTPGGGTEYKMVCKDGPVFNARDVVFE
;
A
#
# COMPACT_ATOMS: atom_id res chain seq x y z
N MET A 1 -8.90 17.71 3.26
CA MET A 1 -9.91 16.68 2.89
C MET A 1 -10.73 17.22 1.74
N ILE A 2 -10.67 16.61 0.58
CA ILE A 2 -11.16 17.12 -0.70
C ILE A 2 -12.17 16.11 -1.24
N GLN A 3 -13.31 16.59 -1.72
CA GLN A 3 -14.30 15.78 -2.44
C GLN A 3 -14.54 16.43 -3.80
N LYS A 4 -14.22 15.69 -4.87
CA LYS A 4 -14.34 16.20 -6.24
C LYS A 4 -14.79 15.12 -7.21
N ARG A 5 -15.38 15.56 -8.29
CA ARG A 5 -15.55 14.79 -9.50
C ARG A 5 -14.37 15.09 -10.42
N VAL A 6 -13.68 14.04 -10.85
CA VAL A 6 -12.40 14.14 -11.55
C VAL A 6 -12.40 13.24 -12.79
N PRO A 7 -11.72 13.66 -13.88
CA PRO A 7 -11.59 12.83 -15.07
C PRO A 7 -10.52 11.76 -14.89
N ILE A 8 -10.76 10.59 -15.48
CA ILE A 8 -9.76 9.54 -15.67
C ILE A 8 -8.77 9.96 -16.74
N VAL A 9 -7.49 9.84 -16.46
CA VAL A 9 -6.38 10.11 -17.39
C VAL A 9 -5.95 8.86 -18.13
N PHE A 10 -5.90 7.74 -17.42
CA PHE A 10 -5.63 6.40 -17.95
C PHE A 10 -6.30 5.31 -17.12
N ASN A 11 -6.58 4.17 -17.74
CA ASN A 11 -7.03 2.96 -17.07
C ASN A 11 -6.51 1.77 -17.87
N HIS A 12 -5.56 1.01 -17.31
CA HIS A 12 -4.86 -0.05 -18.01
C HIS A 12 -4.92 -1.36 -17.25
N HIS A 13 -5.17 -2.45 -17.96
CA HIS A 13 -4.94 -3.79 -17.43
C HIS A 13 -3.43 -4.03 -17.28
N LEU A 14 -3.02 -4.57 -16.14
CA LEU A 14 -1.62 -4.93 -15.87
C LEU A 14 -1.41 -6.44 -16.05
N ALA A 15 -1.81 -7.23 -15.08
CA ALA A 15 -1.72 -8.68 -15.12
C ALA A 15 -2.82 -9.31 -14.26
N GLY A 16 -3.30 -10.52 -14.62
CA GLY A 16 -4.31 -11.22 -13.85
C GLY A 16 -5.59 -10.39 -13.68
N ALA A 17 -5.91 -10.04 -12.45
CA ALA A 17 -7.06 -9.20 -12.10
C ALA A 17 -6.68 -7.73 -11.82
N SER A 18 -5.41 -7.36 -12.01
CA SER A 18 -4.85 -6.07 -11.58
C SER A 18 -4.91 -5.01 -12.67
N TYR A 19 -5.17 -3.78 -12.27
CA TYR A 19 -5.29 -2.59 -13.10
C TYR A 19 -4.53 -1.41 -12.52
N ALA A 20 -4.09 -0.51 -13.39
CA ALA A 20 -3.60 0.82 -13.06
C ALA A 20 -4.60 1.88 -13.56
N LEU A 21 -5.03 2.79 -12.69
CA LEU A 21 -5.91 3.89 -13.05
C LEU A 21 -5.31 5.20 -12.54
N GLY A 22 -5.29 6.22 -13.41
CA GLY A 22 -4.90 7.57 -13.06
C GLY A 22 -6.06 8.54 -13.22
N PHE A 23 -6.20 9.47 -12.28
CA PHE A 23 -7.14 10.58 -12.35
C PHE A 23 -6.44 11.91 -12.10
N GLN A 24 -6.98 13.00 -12.65
CA GLN A 24 -6.40 14.33 -12.50
C GLN A 24 -7.06 15.09 -11.33
N CYS A 25 -6.26 15.45 -10.33
CA CYS A 25 -6.71 16.28 -9.21
C CYS A 25 -5.51 16.92 -8.50
N ALA A 26 -5.19 18.16 -8.81
CA ALA A 26 -4.05 18.91 -8.27
C ALA A 26 -4.07 18.97 -6.74
N GLU A 27 -5.24 19.21 -6.14
CA GLU A 27 -5.34 19.34 -4.69
C GLU A 27 -5.08 18.03 -3.95
N ILE A 28 -5.58 16.89 -4.47
CA ILE A 28 -5.28 15.57 -3.89
C ILE A 28 -3.82 15.24 -4.10
N ALA A 29 -3.28 15.46 -5.30
CA ALA A 29 -1.88 15.24 -5.63
C ALA A 29 -0.93 16.00 -4.68
N HIS A 30 -1.22 17.27 -4.41
CA HIS A 30 -0.41 18.12 -3.54
C HIS A 30 -0.47 17.73 -2.05
N GLU A 31 -1.61 17.26 -1.57
CA GLU A 31 -1.80 16.83 -0.17
C GLU A 31 -1.44 15.36 0.08
N ALA A 32 -1.28 14.56 -0.97
CA ALA A 32 -1.00 13.13 -0.87
C ALA A 32 0.35 12.86 -0.17
N LYS A 33 0.37 11.80 0.65
CA LYS A 33 1.58 11.26 1.29
C LYS A 33 1.63 9.77 1.07
N PRO A 34 2.82 9.15 0.97
CA PRO A 34 2.92 7.69 0.87
C PRO A 34 2.17 6.98 2.00
N GLY A 35 1.33 6.02 1.65
CA GLY A 35 0.48 5.30 2.60
C GLY A 35 -0.90 5.92 2.82
N THR A 36 -1.17 7.15 2.35
CA THR A 36 -2.55 7.68 2.32
C THR A 36 -3.36 7.05 1.19
N PHE A 37 -4.67 7.19 1.26
CA PHE A 37 -5.60 6.57 0.32
C PHE A 37 -6.71 7.53 -0.10
N VAL A 38 -7.48 7.16 -1.10
CA VAL A 38 -8.71 7.83 -1.53
C VAL A 38 -9.90 6.89 -1.47
N MET A 39 -11.08 7.44 -1.20
CA MET A 39 -12.36 6.75 -1.37
C MET A 39 -12.93 7.12 -2.72
N MET A 40 -13.22 6.14 -3.57
CA MET A 40 -13.66 6.38 -4.94
C MET A 40 -14.93 5.62 -5.29
N ARG A 41 -15.69 6.19 -6.22
CA ARG A 41 -16.78 5.53 -6.94
C ARG A 41 -16.93 6.15 -8.33
N GLU A 42 -17.60 5.47 -9.22
CA GLU A 42 -18.04 6.05 -10.49
C GLU A 42 -18.98 7.24 -10.25
N ALA A 43 -18.93 8.24 -11.11
CA ALA A 43 -19.89 9.35 -11.09
C ALA A 43 -21.35 8.88 -11.26
N ARG A 44 -21.55 7.74 -11.93
CA ARG A 44 -22.83 7.04 -12.10
C ARG A 44 -22.67 5.57 -11.72
N PRO A 45 -22.69 5.22 -10.42
CA PRO A 45 -22.38 3.88 -9.97
C PRO A 45 -23.40 2.84 -10.44
N ARG A 46 -22.90 1.68 -10.90
CA ARG A 46 -23.68 0.58 -11.43
C ARG A 46 -23.78 -0.56 -10.40
N GLY A 47 -24.83 -0.59 -9.59
CA GLY A 47 -25.13 -1.73 -8.72
C GLY A 47 -24.38 -1.76 -7.38
N TYR A 48 -23.74 -0.66 -6.95
CA TYR A 48 -23.15 -0.52 -5.62
C TYR A 48 -23.31 0.90 -5.07
N LEU A 49 -23.35 1.03 -3.73
CA LEU A 49 -23.64 2.29 -3.06
C LEU A 49 -22.41 2.96 -2.42
N LEU A 50 -21.52 2.13 -1.83
CA LEU A 50 -20.40 2.65 -1.04
C LEU A 50 -19.19 2.95 -1.93
N ASN A 51 -18.43 3.97 -1.58
CA ASN A 51 -17.11 4.21 -2.14
C ASN A 51 -16.17 3.05 -1.79
N ARG A 52 -15.09 2.92 -2.55
CA ARG A 52 -14.03 1.93 -2.32
C ARG A 52 -12.73 2.63 -1.97
N PRO A 53 -12.00 2.15 -0.94
CA PRO A 53 -10.69 2.67 -0.60
C PRO A 53 -9.63 2.15 -1.57
N PHE A 54 -8.74 3.04 -2.01
CA PHE A 54 -7.57 2.70 -2.81
C PHE A 54 -6.37 3.49 -2.33
N SER A 55 -5.27 2.81 -2.08
CA SER A 55 -4.00 3.45 -1.76
C SER A 55 -3.55 4.35 -2.91
N ILE A 56 -3.02 5.51 -2.59
CA ILE A 56 -2.33 6.36 -3.57
C ILE A 56 -0.99 5.69 -3.88
N GLY A 57 -0.84 5.25 -5.12
CA GLY A 57 0.32 4.48 -5.58
C GLY A 57 1.38 5.32 -6.27
N SER A 58 0.97 6.42 -6.89
CA SER A 58 1.89 7.39 -7.50
C SER A 58 1.26 8.78 -7.55
N VAL A 59 2.13 9.78 -7.61
CA VAL A 59 1.77 11.18 -7.89
C VAL A 59 2.75 11.70 -8.92
N ASP A 60 2.22 12.12 -10.06
CA ASP A 60 2.98 12.80 -11.12
C ASP A 60 2.27 14.10 -11.48
N ASN A 61 2.87 15.23 -11.11
CA ASN A 61 2.26 16.56 -11.21
C ASN A 61 0.86 16.56 -10.55
N ASP A 62 -0.19 16.76 -11.34
CA ASP A 62 -1.59 16.79 -10.89
C ASP A 62 -2.30 15.44 -11.04
N THR A 63 -1.61 14.41 -11.52
CA THR A 63 -2.16 13.06 -11.72
C THR A 63 -1.88 12.18 -10.51
N VAL A 64 -2.94 11.56 -10.01
CA VAL A 64 -2.88 10.57 -8.93
C VAL A 64 -3.12 9.19 -9.52
N GLY A 65 -2.15 8.29 -9.34
CA GLY A 65 -2.24 6.89 -9.78
C GLY A 65 -2.63 5.97 -8.64
N ILE A 66 -3.48 5.01 -8.95
CA ILE A 66 -3.86 3.91 -8.07
C ILE A 66 -3.68 2.58 -8.79
N TYR A 67 -3.40 1.53 -8.00
CA TYR A 67 -3.29 0.15 -8.48
C TYR A 67 -4.27 -0.71 -7.71
N TYR A 68 -5.04 -1.56 -8.41
CA TYR A 68 -6.13 -2.29 -7.76
C TYR A 68 -6.44 -3.61 -8.46
N ASP A 69 -7.06 -4.54 -7.71
CA ASP A 69 -7.57 -5.80 -8.23
C ASP A 69 -9.08 -5.76 -8.44
N THR A 70 -9.55 -6.42 -9.49
CA THR A 70 -10.99 -6.58 -9.81
C THR A 70 -11.63 -7.70 -8.98
N VAL A 71 -11.76 -7.47 -7.67
CA VAL A 71 -12.27 -8.48 -6.72
C VAL A 71 -13.79 -8.45 -6.51
N GLY A 72 -14.48 -7.41 -6.96
CA GLY A 72 -15.92 -7.25 -6.72
C GLY A 72 -16.62 -6.41 -7.77
N THR A 73 -17.93 -6.21 -7.62
CA THR A 73 -18.76 -5.48 -8.61
C THR A 73 -18.21 -4.09 -8.91
N ALA A 74 -17.86 -3.31 -7.88
CA ALA A 74 -17.34 -1.95 -8.08
C ALA A 74 -15.99 -1.93 -8.82
N THR A 75 -15.03 -2.79 -8.43
CA THR A 75 -13.71 -2.81 -9.08
C THR A 75 -13.75 -3.40 -10.49
N ARG A 76 -14.67 -4.33 -10.76
CA ARG A 76 -14.94 -4.77 -12.16
C ARG A 76 -15.54 -3.65 -13.00
N SER A 77 -16.45 -2.86 -12.43
CA SER A 77 -17.03 -1.72 -13.12
C SER A 77 -15.98 -0.62 -13.38
N PHE A 78 -15.03 -0.41 -12.45
CA PHE A 78 -13.90 0.51 -12.71
C PHE A 78 -13.01 0.07 -13.87
N ALA A 79 -12.80 -1.24 -14.03
CA ALA A 79 -12.02 -1.79 -15.13
C ALA A 79 -12.63 -1.55 -16.52
N GLU A 80 -13.95 -1.23 -16.57
CA GLU A 80 -14.70 -0.90 -17.79
C GLU A 80 -14.69 0.61 -18.12
N LEU A 81 -14.08 1.46 -17.28
CA LEU A 81 -14.02 2.90 -17.50
C LEU A 81 -12.87 3.25 -18.45
N ASP A 82 -13.12 4.20 -19.32
CA ASP A 82 -12.16 4.72 -20.28
C ASP A 82 -11.59 6.08 -19.84
N GLN A 83 -10.53 6.50 -20.52
CA GLN A 83 -10.00 7.85 -20.41
C GLN A 83 -11.09 8.88 -20.72
N GLY A 84 -11.25 9.86 -19.83
CA GLY A 84 -12.28 10.91 -19.91
C GLY A 84 -13.57 10.60 -19.16
N ASP A 85 -13.79 9.35 -18.71
CA ASP A 85 -14.84 9.05 -17.77
C ASP A 85 -14.58 9.71 -16.42
N GLU A 86 -15.63 9.89 -15.60
CA GLU A 86 -15.54 10.63 -14.35
C GLU A 86 -15.68 9.73 -13.12
N LEU A 87 -14.90 10.06 -12.11
CA LEU A 87 -14.96 9.46 -10.77
C LEU A 87 -15.36 10.52 -9.72
N ASP A 88 -16.19 10.16 -8.77
CA ASP A 88 -16.32 10.90 -7.52
C ASP A 88 -15.22 10.40 -6.56
N VAL A 89 -14.28 11.27 -6.20
CA VAL A 89 -13.11 10.98 -5.35
C VAL A 89 -13.16 11.81 -4.09
N PHE A 90 -12.83 11.18 -2.97
CA PHE A 90 -12.75 11.78 -1.67
C PHE A 90 -11.42 11.41 -0.99
N GLY A 91 -10.59 12.42 -0.67
CA GLY A 91 -9.26 12.23 -0.08
C GLY A 91 -8.37 13.47 -0.16
N PRO A 92 -7.05 13.33 0.07
CA PRO A 92 -6.43 12.13 0.62
C PRO A 92 -6.88 11.89 2.07
N LEU A 93 -6.87 10.63 2.49
CA LEU A 93 -7.35 10.17 3.79
C LEU A 93 -6.29 9.35 4.51
N GLY A 94 -6.41 9.28 5.83
CA GLY A 94 -5.57 8.46 6.68
C GLY A 94 -4.21 9.07 7.00
N THR A 95 -3.36 8.26 7.63
CA THR A 95 -2.01 8.58 8.06
C THR A 95 -1.00 7.82 7.19
N GLY A 96 -0.01 8.52 6.65
CA GLY A 96 1.02 7.93 5.79
C GLY A 96 2.17 7.29 6.55
N PHE A 97 3.10 6.69 5.80
CA PHE A 97 4.34 6.14 6.31
C PHE A 97 5.31 7.22 6.82
N THR A 98 6.10 6.86 7.83
CA THR A 98 7.18 7.69 8.35
C THR A 98 8.39 7.63 7.42
N LEU A 99 8.86 8.79 6.93
CA LEU A 99 9.99 8.88 6.00
C LEU A 99 11.34 9.10 6.71
N ASP A 100 11.34 9.76 7.88
CA ASP A 100 12.54 10.14 8.64
C ASP A 100 12.93 9.09 9.69
N THR A 101 13.30 7.89 9.26
CA THR A 101 13.59 6.77 10.16
C THR A 101 15.04 6.67 10.62
N TRP A 102 15.95 7.55 10.19
CA TRP A 102 17.40 7.50 10.50
C TRP A 102 18.04 6.13 10.21
N THR A 103 17.51 5.39 9.25
CA THR A 103 17.97 4.08 8.83
C THR A 103 18.90 4.18 7.63
N ARG A 104 19.71 3.13 7.41
CA ARG A 104 20.56 3.00 6.22
C ARG A 104 19.88 2.19 5.13
N VAL A 105 18.96 1.33 5.54
CA VAL A 105 18.24 0.44 4.62
C VAL A 105 16.75 0.52 4.92
N ASN A 106 15.96 0.74 3.88
CA ASN A 106 14.51 0.65 3.90
C ASN A 106 14.10 -0.62 3.16
N ILE A 107 13.40 -1.53 3.81
CA ILE A 107 12.88 -2.76 3.18
C ILE A 107 11.36 -2.65 3.12
N LEU A 108 10.83 -2.65 1.91
CA LEU A 108 9.40 -2.57 1.62
C LEU A 108 8.91 -3.98 1.23
N VAL A 109 8.02 -4.56 2.01
CA VAL A 109 7.56 -5.95 1.86
C VAL A 109 6.11 -5.96 1.40
N ALA A 110 5.89 -6.40 0.17
CA ALA A 110 4.58 -6.44 -0.48
C ALA A 110 4.06 -7.87 -0.69
N GLY A 111 2.76 -8.06 -0.52
CA GLY A 111 2.06 -9.28 -0.93
C GLY A 111 0.95 -8.99 -1.94
N GLY A 112 1.08 -9.51 -3.17
CA GLY A 112 0.12 -9.26 -4.25
C GLY A 112 -0.09 -7.77 -4.51
N ILE A 113 -1.35 -7.34 -4.63
CA ILE A 113 -1.69 -5.92 -4.87
C ILE A 113 -1.34 -5.01 -3.68
N GLY A 114 -0.93 -5.53 -2.53
CA GLY A 114 -0.33 -4.74 -1.44
C GLY A 114 0.94 -3.99 -1.85
N ILE A 115 1.50 -4.26 -3.02
CA ILE A 115 2.57 -3.47 -3.64
C ILE A 115 2.11 -2.05 -4.05
N ALA A 116 0.81 -1.81 -4.18
CA ALA A 116 0.22 -0.59 -4.71
C ALA A 116 0.74 0.74 -4.09
N PRO A 117 0.92 0.89 -2.76
CA PRO A 117 1.42 2.15 -2.18
C PRO A 117 2.94 2.34 -2.32
N PHE A 118 3.69 1.31 -2.71
CA PHE A 118 5.16 1.33 -2.63
C PHE A 118 5.89 2.10 -3.73
N PRO A 119 5.39 2.26 -4.97
CA PRO A 119 6.02 3.16 -5.92
C PRO A 119 6.11 4.59 -5.38
N PHE A 120 5.02 5.11 -4.81
CA PHE A 120 5.02 6.43 -4.20
C PHE A 120 5.94 6.51 -2.98
N LEU A 121 5.92 5.50 -2.10
CA LEU A 121 6.80 5.45 -0.93
C LEU A 121 8.27 5.39 -1.34
N ALA A 122 8.63 4.60 -2.33
CA ALA A 122 10.02 4.46 -2.80
C ALA A 122 10.57 5.78 -3.35
N VAL A 123 9.78 6.49 -4.16
CA VAL A 123 10.13 7.81 -4.70
C VAL A 123 10.35 8.83 -3.57
N GLU A 124 9.46 8.87 -2.60
CA GLU A 124 9.58 9.82 -1.49
C GLU A 124 10.72 9.47 -0.52
N LEU A 125 10.98 8.19 -0.26
CA LEU A 125 12.16 7.76 0.50
C LEU A 125 13.45 8.17 -0.19
N ALA A 126 13.56 8.00 -1.51
CA ALA A 126 14.73 8.41 -2.28
C ALA A 126 14.97 9.94 -2.21
N LYS A 127 13.90 10.74 -2.23
CA LYS A 127 13.99 12.21 -2.08
C LYS A 127 14.40 12.64 -0.67
N HIS A 128 13.80 12.05 0.37
CA HIS A 128 14.03 12.42 1.76
C HIS A 128 15.32 11.82 2.32
N ARG A 129 15.71 10.65 1.84
CA ARG A 129 16.85 9.86 2.34
C ARG A 129 17.73 9.33 1.20
N PRO A 130 18.33 10.19 0.37
CA PRO A 130 19.13 9.77 -0.81
C PRO A 130 20.36 8.92 -0.46
N GLN A 131 20.76 8.87 0.82
CA GLN A 131 21.86 8.05 1.31
C GLN A 131 21.41 6.65 1.80
N ALA A 132 20.11 6.44 1.94
CA ALA A 132 19.57 5.17 2.39
C ALA A 132 19.25 4.29 1.18
N ARG A 133 19.65 3.03 1.24
CA ARG A 133 19.30 2.01 0.23
C ARG A 133 17.83 1.60 0.42
N THR A 134 17.09 1.46 -0.66
CA THR A 134 15.71 0.96 -0.63
C THR A 134 15.63 -0.37 -1.36
N VAL A 135 15.09 -1.39 -0.68
CA VAL A 135 14.89 -2.75 -1.20
C VAL A 135 13.40 -3.06 -1.21
N ILE A 136 12.88 -3.46 -2.35
CA ILE A 136 11.50 -3.92 -2.52
C ILE A 136 11.50 -5.44 -2.52
N LEU A 137 10.78 -6.06 -1.60
CA LEU A 137 10.52 -7.49 -1.57
C LEU A 137 9.06 -7.72 -1.97
N ALA A 138 8.83 -8.20 -3.19
CA ALA A 138 7.50 -8.41 -3.75
C ALA A 138 7.16 -9.89 -3.80
N GLY A 139 6.06 -10.29 -3.16
CA GLY A 139 5.57 -11.67 -3.13
C GLY A 139 4.29 -11.84 -3.94
N PHE A 140 4.26 -12.85 -4.81
CA PHE A 140 3.09 -13.22 -5.60
C PHE A 140 2.89 -14.75 -5.55
N ARG A 141 1.70 -15.23 -5.91
CA ARG A 141 1.44 -16.67 -5.98
C ARG A 141 2.21 -17.33 -7.12
N SER A 142 2.30 -16.65 -8.28
CA SER A 142 2.95 -17.16 -9.49
C SER A 142 3.47 -16.00 -10.35
N ALA A 143 4.33 -16.29 -11.30
CA ALA A 143 4.94 -15.32 -12.21
C ALA A 143 3.92 -14.53 -13.05
N GLU A 144 2.80 -15.13 -13.42
CA GLU A 144 1.75 -14.50 -14.22
C GLU A 144 0.95 -13.41 -13.49
N LEU A 145 1.09 -13.34 -12.14
CA LEU A 145 0.42 -12.35 -11.29
C LEU A 145 1.34 -11.19 -10.92
N ILE A 146 2.58 -11.17 -11.40
CA ILE A 146 3.54 -10.11 -11.10
C ILE A 146 3.07 -8.82 -11.75
N VAL A 147 3.02 -7.75 -10.96
CA VAL A 147 2.65 -6.41 -11.40
C VAL A 147 3.68 -5.37 -10.92
N LEU A 148 3.74 -4.22 -11.61
CA LEU A 148 4.54 -3.05 -11.27
C LEU A 148 6.06 -3.24 -11.28
N GLU A 149 6.59 -4.39 -11.69
CA GLU A 149 8.03 -4.62 -11.74
C GLU A 149 8.75 -3.61 -12.64
N GLU A 150 8.20 -3.34 -13.81
CA GLU A 150 8.76 -2.36 -14.76
C GLU A 150 8.83 -0.95 -14.15
N LEU A 151 7.80 -0.56 -13.39
CA LEU A 151 7.77 0.73 -12.72
C LEU A 151 8.89 0.89 -11.68
N PHE A 152 9.22 -0.19 -10.95
CA PHE A 152 10.35 -0.17 -10.02
C PHE A 152 11.71 -0.15 -10.73
N GLY A 153 11.79 -0.63 -11.96
CA GLY A 153 12.98 -0.50 -12.81
C GLY A 153 13.34 0.95 -13.19
N GLU A 154 12.37 1.88 -13.10
CA GLU A 154 12.57 3.30 -13.35
C GLU A 154 12.95 4.09 -12.07
N ILE A 155 12.88 3.46 -10.89
CA ILE A 155 13.18 4.04 -9.59
C ILE A 155 14.51 3.45 -9.10
N ASP A 156 15.33 4.26 -8.44
CA ASP A 156 16.61 3.79 -7.84
C ASP A 156 16.34 2.94 -6.58
N VAL A 157 15.93 1.70 -6.81
CA VAL A 157 15.64 0.70 -5.78
C VAL A 157 16.15 -0.67 -6.18
N GLU A 158 16.47 -1.50 -5.22
CA GLU A 158 16.71 -2.91 -5.46
C GLU A 158 15.39 -3.68 -5.38
N TYR A 159 15.05 -4.43 -6.43
CA TYR A 159 13.82 -5.20 -6.51
C TYR A 159 14.11 -6.69 -6.43
N LYS A 160 13.55 -7.38 -5.44
CA LYS A 160 13.65 -8.83 -5.25
C LYS A 160 12.24 -9.44 -5.24
N LEU A 161 12.11 -10.57 -5.89
CA LEU A 161 10.83 -11.22 -6.15
C LEU A 161 10.78 -12.58 -5.46
N ALA A 162 9.60 -12.91 -4.90
CA ALA A 162 9.24 -14.24 -4.43
C ALA A 162 7.97 -14.71 -5.13
N THR A 163 7.90 -15.98 -5.51
CA THR A 163 6.67 -16.63 -5.95
C THR A 163 6.44 -17.89 -5.14
N ASP A 164 5.18 -18.07 -4.68
CA ASP A 164 4.82 -19.21 -3.81
C ASP A 164 5.07 -20.53 -4.52
N ASP A 165 4.81 -20.59 -5.84
CA ASP A 165 4.98 -21.78 -6.69
C ASP A 165 6.41 -21.95 -7.24
N GLY A 166 7.32 -20.99 -6.99
CA GLY A 166 8.71 -21.01 -7.48
C GLY A 166 8.86 -20.73 -8.97
N SER A 167 7.82 -20.23 -9.64
CA SER A 167 7.84 -19.94 -11.09
C SER A 167 8.80 -18.80 -11.44
N ARG A 168 9.13 -17.90 -10.48
CA ARG A 168 10.11 -16.83 -10.65
C ARG A 168 10.64 -16.29 -9.32
N GLY A 169 11.94 -15.99 -9.27
CA GLY A 169 12.60 -15.43 -8.10
C GLY A 169 12.78 -16.44 -6.96
N TYR A 170 12.65 -15.97 -5.71
CA TYR A 170 12.70 -16.82 -4.53
C TYR A 170 11.48 -17.75 -4.50
N HIS A 171 11.71 -19.07 -4.32
CA HIS A 171 10.62 -20.04 -4.20
C HIS A 171 10.11 -20.08 -2.76
N GLY A 172 8.90 -19.56 -2.55
CA GLY A 172 8.21 -19.54 -1.26
C GLY A 172 7.65 -18.17 -0.90
N LEU A 173 7.23 -18.02 0.34
CA LEU A 173 6.61 -16.79 0.84
C LEU A 173 7.62 -15.63 0.90
N VAL A 174 7.19 -14.43 0.61
CA VAL A 174 8.01 -13.21 0.69
C VAL A 174 8.60 -12.96 2.09
N THR A 175 7.98 -13.48 3.14
CA THR A 175 8.52 -13.43 4.52
C THR A 175 9.77 -14.28 4.70
N GLY A 176 9.93 -15.37 3.94
CA GLY A 176 11.19 -16.13 3.89
C GLY A 176 12.30 -15.35 3.17
N LEU A 177 11.96 -14.67 2.08
CA LEU A 177 12.88 -13.76 1.39
C LEU A 177 13.28 -12.58 2.31
N LEU A 178 12.35 -12.04 3.12
CA LEU A 178 12.65 -11.02 4.13
C LEU A 178 13.66 -11.52 5.16
N GLU A 179 13.52 -12.74 5.67
CA GLU A 179 14.48 -13.30 6.65
C GLU A 179 15.87 -13.46 6.04
N GLN A 180 15.98 -13.86 4.76
CA GLN A 180 17.22 -13.92 4.02
C GLN A 180 17.84 -12.52 3.87
N GLU A 181 17.05 -11.53 3.41
CA GLU A 181 17.50 -10.15 3.23
C GLU A 181 18.04 -9.56 4.53
N LEU A 182 17.31 -9.73 5.63
CA LEU A 182 17.72 -9.26 6.95
C LEU A 182 19.03 -9.95 7.44
N GLY A 183 19.35 -11.13 6.94
CA GLY A 183 20.63 -11.81 7.20
C GLY A 183 21.82 -11.09 6.55
N GLU A 184 21.59 -10.37 5.46
CA GLU A 184 22.59 -9.57 4.73
C GLU A 184 22.87 -8.21 5.41
N HIS A 185 21.99 -7.76 6.33
CA HIS A 185 22.00 -6.44 6.99
C HIS A 185 22.16 -6.52 8.51
N THR A 186 23.01 -7.40 9.03
CA THR A 186 23.15 -7.63 10.48
C THR A 186 23.63 -6.42 11.28
N ASP A 187 24.43 -5.55 10.66
CA ASP A 187 25.02 -4.35 11.27
C ASP A 187 24.34 -3.04 10.84
N ASP A 188 23.33 -3.11 9.96
CA ASP A 188 22.65 -1.94 9.43
C ASP A 188 21.44 -1.56 10.30
N LYS A 189 21.14 -0.26 10.33
CA LYS A 189 19.88 0.21 10.83
C LYS A 189 18.81 0.08 9.74
N VAL A 190 17.89 -0.85 9.93
CA VAL A 190 16.84 -1.21 8.96
C VAL A 190 15.49 -0.65 9.41
N ALA A 191 14.72 -0.11 8.47
CA ALA A 191 13.29 0.14 8.61
C ALA A 191 12.50 -0.83 7.72
N LEU A 192 11.43 -1.39 8.26
CA LEU A 192 10.50 -2.26 7.55
C LEU A 192 9.18 -1.55 7.28
N TYR A 193 8.67 -1.72 6.08
CA TYR A 193 7.36 -1.24 5.65
C TYR A 193 6.60 -2.40 5.02
N GLY A 194 5.43 -2.74 5.56
CA GLY A 194 4.65 -3.89 5.08
C GLY A 194 3.28 -3.47 4.54
N CYS A 195 2.86 -4.06 3.41
CA CYS A 195 1.50 -3.95 2.90
C CYS A 195 1.10 -5.23 2.17
N GLY A 196 -0.07 -5.81 2.50
CA GLY A 196 -0.56 -7.04 1.91
C GLY A 196 -1.46 -7.85 2.85
N PRO A 197 -1.59 -9.16 2.61
CA PRO A 197 -2.46 -10.02 3.40
C PRO A 197 -2.12 -10.06 4.90
N GLU A 198 -3.13 -10.08 5.75
CA GLU A 198 -2.95 -10.03 7.22
C GLU A 198 -2.00 -11.11 7.77
N PRO A 199 -2.02 -12.39 7.32
CA PRO A 199 -1.03 -13.38 7.79
C PRO A 199 0.42 -12.99 7.47
N MET A 200 0.66 -12.35 6.32
CA MET A 200 1.97 -11.83 5.96
C MET A 200 2.38 -10.68 6.88
N LEU A 201 1.48 -9.71 7.11
CA LEU A 201 1.73 -8.58 8.01
C LEU A 201 2.02 -9.02 9.44
N LYS A 202 1.28 -10.03 9.95
CA LYS A 202 1.54 -10.66 11.25
C LYS A 202 2.95 -11.24 11.32
N ARG A 203 3.37 -11.97 10.29
CA ARG A 203 4.72 -12.54 10.25
C ARG A 203 5.80 -11.47 10.16
N ILE A 204 5.61 -10.40 9.41
CA ILE A 204 6.53 -9.25 9.37
C ILE A 204 6.65 -8.60 10.74
N ALA A 205 5.52 -8.40 11.46
CA ALA A 205 5.53 -7.85 12.82
C ALA A 205 6.33 -8.73 13.81
N GLU A 206 6.16 -10.06 13.74
CA GLU A 206 6.93 -11.01 14.55
C GLU A 206 8.44 -10.93 14.27
N ILE A 207 8.83 -10.90 12.99
CA ILE A 207 10.24 -10.77 12.57
C ILE A 207 10.82 -9.45 13.08
N ALA A 208 10.10 -8.35 12.91
CA ALA A 208 10.52 -7.02 13.38
C ALA A 208 10.67 -6.97 14.90
N ALA A 209 9.74 -7.58 15.64
CA ALA A 209 9.79 -7.62 17.10
C ALA A 209 10.99 -8.41 17.64
N THR A 210 11.33 -9.56 17.02
CA THR A 210 12.47 -10.39 17.45
C THR A 210 13.82 -9.72 17.22
N ARG A 211 13.90 -8.76 16.29
CA ARG A 211 15.13 -8.05 15.90
C ARG A 211 15.15 -6.59 16.38
N ASP A 212 14.14 -6.17 17.12
CA ASP A 212 13.94 -4.78 17.61
C ASP A 212 13.97 -3.73 16.49
N LEU A 213 13.41 -4.05 15.31
CA LEU A 213 13.40 -3.17 14.14
C LEU A 213 12.25 -2.17 14.19
N PHE A 214 12.47 -0.99 13.59
CA PHE A 214 11.38 -0.11 13.21
C PHE A 214 10.55 -0.80 12.14
N CYS A 215 9.24 -0.85 12.34
CA CYS A 215 8.33 -1.48 11.38
C CYS A 215 6.97 -0.79 11.36
N GLU A 216 6.54 -0.38 10.19
CA GLU A 216 5.19 0.14 9.93
C GLU A 216 4.45 -0.75 8.94
N LEU A 217 3.16 -0.97 9.22
CA LEU A 217 2.29 -1.82 8.43
C LEU A 217 1.06 -1.04 7.96
N SER A 218 0.78 -1.10 6.67
CA SER A 218 -0.47 -0.59 6.09
C SER A 218 -1.55 -1.67 6.17
N LEU A 219 -2.55 -1.44 7.01
CA LEU A 219 -3.63 -2.39 7.25
C LEU A 219 -4.78 -2.18 6.27
N GLU A 220 -5.34 -3.29 5.80
CA GLU A 220 -6.56 -3.31 5.01
C GLU A 220 -7.75 -3.70 5.88
N ARG A 221 -8.84 -2.92 5.79
CA ARG A 221 -10.13 -3.24 6.40
C ARG A 221 -11.25 -2.79 5.47
N ARG A 222 -12.42 -3.42 5.59
CA ARG A 222 -13.60 -2.93 4.89
C ARG A 222 -13.92 -1.53 5.35
N MET A 223 -14.22 -0.63 4.43
CA MET A 223 -14.54 0.77 4.73
C MET A 223 -15.91 1.14 4.16
N ALA A 224 -16.62 2.00 4.88
CA ALA A 224 -17.86 2.60 4.40
C ALA A 224 -17.75 4.13 4.32
N CYS A 225 -17.49 4.84 5.45
CA CYS A 225 -17.46 6.30 5.47
C CYS A 225 -16.10 6.93 5.11
N GLY A 226 -14.99 6.26 5.35
CA GLY A 226 -13.63 6.79 5.13
C GLY A 226 -13.16 7.85 6.14
N VAL A 227 -13.98 8.23 7.15
CA VAL A 227 -13.73 9.36 8.07
C VAL A 227 -13.81 8.99 9.56
N GLY A 228 -13.83 7.69 9.89
CA GLY A 228 -13.88 7.22 11.27
C GLY A 228 -15.26 7.27 11.95
N ALA A 229 -16.34 7.62 11.25
CA ALA A 229 -17.66 7.82 11.85
C ALA A 229 -18.49 6.52 11.99
N CYS A 230 -18.34 5.55 11.05
CA CYS A 230 -19.19 4.35 11.00
C CYS A 230 -18.62 3.14 11.75
N LEU A 231 -17.39 3.19 12.23
CA LEU A 231 -16.66 2.16 12.98
C LEU A 231 -16.43 0.82 12.24
N VAL A 232 -16.79 0.72 10.97
CA VAL A 232 -16.67 -0.53 10.17
C VAL A 232 -15.23 -0.99 10.02
N CYS A 233 -14.26 -0.06 9.94
CA CYS A 233 -12.85 -0.35 9.74
C CYS A 233 -12.05 -0.40 11.05
N ALA A 234 -12.69 -0.73 12.18
CA ALA A 234 -12.01 -0.83 13.46
C ALA A 234 -10.93 -1.93 13.44
N CYS A 235 -9.79 -1.63 14.04
CA CYS A 235 -8.73 -2.58 14.34
C CYS A 235 -8.28 -2.43 15.80
N ALA A 236 -7.82 -3.51 16.40
CA ALA A 236 -7.34 -3.54 17.77
C ALA A 236 -5.88 -3.09 17.83
N ILE A 237 -5.58 -2.13 18.70
CA ILE A 237 -4.23 -1.55 18.88
C ILE A 237 -3.86 -1.63 20.36
N ARG A 238 -2.62 -2.04 20.67
CA ARG A 238 -2.06 -2.05 22.04
C ARG A 238 -1.88 -0.62 22.53
N THR A 239 -2.25 -0.40 23.79
CA THR A 239 -1.96 0.87 24.46
C THR A 239 -0.66 0.79 25.27
N PRO A 240 0.04 1.91 25.53
CA PRO A 240 1.25 1.93 26.36
C PRO A 240 1.09 1.31 27.76
N GLY A 241 -0.14 1.28 28.28
CA GLY A 241 -0.47 0.64 29.57
C GLY A 241 -0.72 -0.87 29.53
N GLY A 242 -0.49 -1.54 28.38
CA GLY A 242 -0.68 -2.98 28.18
C GLY A 242 -2.13 -3.41 27.92
N GLY A 243 -3.06 -2.45 27.72
CA GLY A 243 -4.43 -2.71 27.29
C GLY A 243 -4.57 -2.75 25.77
N THR A 244 -5.82 -2.83 25.31
CA THR A 244 -6.21 -2.77 23.90
C THR A 244 -7.27 -1.69 23.71
N GLU A 245 -7.13 -0.88 22.68
CA GLU A 245 -8.15 0.06 22.19
C GLU A 245 -8.48 -0.20 20.73
N TYR A 246 -9.63 0.27 20.28
CA TYR A 246 -10.01 0.19 18.87
C TYR A 246 -9.74 1.52 18.17
N LYS A 247 -8.99 1.45 17.05
CA LYS A 247 -8.73 2.58 16.15
C LYS A 247 -9.34 2.33 14.79
N MET A 248 -9.66 3.42 14.10
CA MET A 248 -10.27 3.35 12.78
C MET A 248 -9.19 3.41 11.71
N VAL A 249 -9.02 2.33 10.93
CA VAL A 249 -8.03 2.26 9.86
C VAL A 249 -8.14 3.44 8.89
N CYS A 250 -9.36 3.92 8.60
CA CYS A 250 -9.56 5.04 7.69
C CYS A 250 -9.17 6.43 8.24
N LYS A 251 -9.03 6.58 9.56
CA LYS A 251 -8.76 7.87 10.21
C LYS A 251 -7.43 7.87 10.96
N ASP A 252 -7.21 6.83 11.77
CA ASP A 252 -6.04 6.70 12.64
C ASP A 252 -4.87 5.97 11.94
N GLY A 253 -5.18 5.20 10.86
CA GLY A 253 -4.27 4.53 9.95
C GLY A 253 -4.41 5.08 8.51
N PRO A 254 -4.17 4.28 7.47
CA PRO A 254 -4.01 2.81 7.47
C PRO A 254 -2.65 2.33 8.00
N VAL A 255 -1.67 3.21 8.12
CA VAL A 255 -0.33 2.89 8.57
C VAL A 255 -0.26 2.93 10.10
N PHE A 256 0.20 1.82 10.68
CA PHE A 256 0.40 1.68 12.12
C PHE A 256 1.78 1.10 12.44
N ASN A 257 2.33 1.43 13.61
CA ASN A 257 3.51 0.75 14.12
C ASN A 257 3.18 -0.74 14.34
N ALA A 258 4.00 -1.62 13.82
CA ALA A 258 3.76 -3.08 13.88
C ALA A 258 3.66 -3.63 15.31
N ARG A 259 4.35 -2.98 16.28
CA ARG A 259 4.32 -3.37 17.71
C ARG A 259 2.96 -3.13 18.36
N ASP A 260 2.21 -2.16 17.83
CA ASP A 260 0.94 -1.75 18.40
C ASP A 260 -0.23 -2.57 17.83
N VAL A 261 -0.07 -3.16 16.64
CA VAL A 261 -1.15 -3.93 16.00
C VAL A 261 -1.41 -5.24 16.76
N VAL A 262 -2.68 -5.50 17.05
CA VAL A 262 -3.15 -6.79 17.60
C VAL A 262 -3.76 -7.58 16.44
N PHE A 263 -3.05 -8.62 16.01
CA PHE A 263 -3.54 -9.55 14.98
C PHE A 263 -4.43 -10.62 15.66
N GLU A 264 -5.56 -10.92 15.05
CA GLU A 264 -6.50 -11.96 15.50
C GLU A 264 -6.05 -13.37 15.09
#